data_3be16d35ae8312568041a39d4afdc70c
#
_entry.id   3be16d35ae8312568041a39d4afdc70c
#
_cell.length_a   1.000
_cell.length_b   1.000
_cell.length_c   1.000
_cell.angle_alpha   90.00
_cell.angle_beta   90.00
_cell.angle_gamma   90.00
#
_symmetry.space_group_name_H-M   'P 1'
#
loop_
_entity.id
_entity.type
_entity.pdbx_description
1 polymer ?
#
loop_
_entity_poly.entity_id
_entity_poly.type
_entity_poly.pdbx_seq_one_letter_code
_entity_poly.pdbx_strand_id
1 'polypeptide(L)'
;MEIPANVKTIDWETSIIWFDEDGIMYSMPKPGAKPEDLTREQSQKRLDDFKTMVGNKKICMILETNSNSKPPKKEDRDFIAQQLEDVTKAMALISTSPLSRMIANLFFGLKPPTYPAKFFSNEKEAKEWIKQYL
;
A
#
# COMPACT_ATOMS: atom_id res chain seq x y z
N MET A 1 -7.23 -8.97 -5.88
CA MET A 1 -6.58 -8.49 -7.15
C MET A 1 -5.87 -9.65 -7.84
N GLU A 2 -5.73 -9.57 -9.13
CA GLU A 2 -4.97 -10.55 -9.91
C GLU A 2 -3.80 -9.85 -10.57
N ILE A 3 -2.68 -10.56 -10.69
CA ILE A 3 -1.49 -10.05 -11.36
C ILE A 3 -1.71 -10.18 -12.87
N PRO A 4 -1.61 -9.08 -13.65
CA PRO A 4 -1.75 -9.17 -15.11
C PRO A 4 -0.69 -10.08 -15.73
N ALA A 5 -1.06 -10.76 -16.85
CA ALA A 5 -0.23 -11.80 -17.45
C ALA A 5 1.12 -11.33 -17.99
N ASN A 6 1.22 -10.10 -18.49
CA ASN A 6 2.42 -9.62 -19.20
C ASN A 6 3.13 -8.48 -18.44
N VAL A 7 2.96 -8.42 -17.12
CA VAL A 7 3.54 -7.38 -16.32
C VAL A 7 4.78 -7.89 -15.59
N LYS A 8 5.81 -7.05 -15.49
CA LYS A 8 7.00 -7.36 -14.70
C LYS A 8 6.67 -7.18 -13.21
N THR A 9 6.84 -8.24 -12.43
CA THR A 9 6.62 -8.20 -10.99
C THR A 9 7.93 -8.04 -10.23
N ILE A 10 7.83 -7.41 -9.05
CA ILE A 10 8.92 -7.31 -8.10
C ILE A 10 8.52 -8.08 -6.85
N ASP A 11 9.36 -9.00 -6.47
CA ASP A 11 9.08 -9.97 -5.42
C ASP A 11 9.76 -9.53 -4.13
N TRP A 12 8.98 -8.98 -3.19
CA TRP A 12 9.44 -8.63 -1.85
C TRP A 12 9.10 -9.75 -0.86
N GLU A 13 9.67 -9.70 0.34
CA GLU A 13 9.51 -10.77 1.34
C GLU A 13 8.05 -11.07 1.67
N THR A 14 7.21 -10.04 1.81
CA THR A 14 5.82 -10.18 2.24
C THR A 14 4.81 -9.80 1.18
N SER A 15 5.25 -9.28 0.02
CA SER A 15 4.35 -8.79 -1.02
C SER A 15 4.96 -8.91 -2.41
N ILE A 16 4.07 -8.90 -3.40
CA ILE A 16 4.43 -8.82 -4.82
C ILE A 16 3.93 -7.48 -5.32
N ILE A 17 4.77 -6.71 -6.01
CA ILE A 17 4.40 -5.43 -6.57
C ILE A 17 4.60 -5.39 -8.07
N TRP A 18 3.81 -4.56 -8.74
CA TRP A 18 3.96 -4.26 -10.18
C TRP A 18 3.45 -2.86 -10.47
N PHE A 19 3.79 -2.35 -11.64
CA PHE A 19 3.31 -1.06 -12.14
C PHE A 19 2.49 -1.28 -13.39
N ASP A 20 1.42 -0.52 -13.54
CA ASP A 20 0.65 -0.53 -14.79
C ASP A 20 1.20 0.52 -15.77
N GLU A 21 0.54 0.63 -16.94
CA GLU A 21 0.93 1.57 -17.99
C GLU A 21 0.76 3.04 -17.58
N ASP A 22 -0.07 3.33 -16.60
CA ASP A 22 -0.29 4.67 -16.06
C ASP A 22 0.71 5.02 -14.94
N GLY A 23 1.59 4.11 -14.58
CA GLY A 23 2.55 4.29 -13.50
C GLY A 23 1.98 4.08 -12.10
N ILE A 24 0.80 3.52 -11.98
CA ILE A 24 0.20 3.17 -10.70
C ILE A 24 0.89 1.91 -10.16
N MET A 25 1.34 1.97 -8.90
CA MET A 25 1.90 0.80 -8.24
C MET A 25 0.80 -0.04 -7.61
N TYR A 26 0.84 -1.33 -7.86
CA TYR A 26 -0.04 -2.32 -7.23
C TYR A 26 0.77 -3.18 -6.29
N SER A 27 0.19 -3.52 -5.14
CA SER A 27 0.80 -4.42 -4.17
C SER A 27 -0.20 -5.44 -3.66
N MET A 28 0.19 -6.71 -3.69
CA MET A 28 -0.56 -7.82 -3.11
C MET A 28 0.26 -8.49 -2.02
N PRO A 29 -0.36 -8.86 -0.89
CA PRO A 29 0.34 -9.65 0.11
C PRO A 29 0.58 -11.07 -0.40
N LYS A 30 1.72 -11.66 -0.07
CA LYS A 30 1.99 -13.06 -0.34
C LYS A 30 1.15 -13.95 0.57
N PRO A 31 0.70 -15.12 0.10
CA PRO A 31 -0.02 -16.08 0.96
C PRO A 31 0.78 -16.40 2.23
N GLY A 32 0.14 -16.27 3.39
CA GLY A 32 0.77 -16.54 4.67
C GLY A 32 1.75 -15.49 5.16
N ALA A 33 1.96 -14.42 4.41
CA ALA A 33 2.86 -13.35 4.82
C ALA A 33 2.27 -12.55 5.97
N LYS A 34 3.13 -12.21 6.93
CA LYS A 34 2.77 -11.40 8.09
C LYS A 34 3.62 -10.14 8.08
N PRO A 35 3.01 -8.95 8.00
CA PRO A 35 3.76 -7.69 8.03
C PRO A 35 4.65 -7.54 9.26
N GLU A 36 4.24 -8.11 10.39
CA GLU A 36 5.01 -8.11 11.63
C GLU A 36 6.32 -8.89 11.56
N ASP A 37 6.48 -9.76 10.57
CA ASP A 37 7.72 -10.52 10.36
C ASP A 37 8.82 -9.68 9.70
N LEU A 38 8.48 -8.50 9.18
CA LEU A 38 9.45 -7.58 8.62
C LEU A 38 10.18 -6.81 9.73
N THR A 39 11.51 -6.84 9.68
CA THR A 39 12.31 -5.98 10.56
C THR A 39 12.27 -4.54 10.04
N ARG A 40 12.59 -3.60 10.92
CA ARG A 40 12.68 -2.18 10.54
C ARG A 40 13.77 -1.96 9.46
N GLU A 41 14.87 -2.69 9.53
CA GLU A 41 15.93 -2.64 8.52
C GLU A 41 15.44 -3.12 7.15
N GLN A 42 14.67 -4.20 7.10
CA GLN A 42 14.08 -4.70 5.86
C GLN A 42 13.08 -3.71 5.28
N SER A 43 12.26 -3.10 6.11
CA SER A 43 11.30 -2.07 5.69
C SER A 43 12.01 -0.84 5.13
N GLN A 44 13.09 -0.40 5.77
CA GLN A 44 13.88 0.73 5.30
C GLN A 44 14.55 0.43 3.95
N LYS A 45 15.10 -0.77 3.79
CA LYS A 45 15.71 -1.18 2.54
C LYS A 45 14.70 -1.22 1.40
N ARG A 46 13.50 -1.74 1.65
CA ARG A 46 12.42 -1.77 0.65
C ARG A 46 12.06 -0.37 0.20
N LEU A 47 11.97 0.56 1.14
CA LEU A 47 11.66 1.95 0.83
C LEU A 47 12.77 2.61 0.02
N ASP A 48 14.02 2.37 0.38
CA ASP A 48 15.17 2.92 -0.34
C ASP A 48 15.22 2.39 -1.79
N ASP A 49 15.00 1.09 -1.97
CA ASP A 49 14.91 0.46 -3.29
C ASP A 49 13.75 1.04 -4.09
N PHE A 50 12.61 1.26 -3.44
CA PHE A 50 11.44 1.86 -4.07
C PHE A 50 11.69 3.30 -4.50
N LYS A 51 12.30 4.12 -3.67
CA LYS A 51 12.67 5.51 -4.00
C LYS A 51 13.60 5.57 -5.21
N THR A 52 14.58 4.67 -5.26
CA THR A 52 15.49 4.55 -6.41
C THR A 52 14.72 4.19 -7.67
N MET A 53 13.79 3.25 -7.57
CA MET A 53 12.99 2.74 -8.69
C MET A 53 12.09 3.82 -9.30
N VAL A 54 11.46 4.66 -8.48
CA VAL A 54 10.54 5.70 -8.94
C VAL A 54 11.22 7.06 -9.17
N GLY A 55 12.52 7.17 -8.91
CA GLY A 55 13.28 8.41 -9.13
C GLY A 55 12.87 9.54 -8.19
N ASN A 56 12.56 9.24 -6.94
CA ASN A 56 12.13 10.19 -5.91
C ASN A 56 10.84 10.97 -6.26
N LYS A 57 10.01 10.40 -7.11
CA LYS A 57 8.69 10.97 -7.44
C LYS A 57 7.63 10.38 -6.55
N LYS A 58 6.60 11.18 -6.26
CA LYS A 58 5.40 10.68 -5.61
C LYS A 58 4.53 9.97 -6.63
N ILE A 59 4.02 8.80 -6.28
CA ILE A 59 3.21 7.97 -7.17
C ILE A 59 1.89 7.56 -6.51
N CYS A 60 0.92 7.20 -7.35
CA CYS A 60 -0.33 6.61 -6.89
C CYS A 60 -0.13 5.12 -6.62
N MET A 61 -0.77 4.63 -5.57
CA MET A 61 -0.65 3.23 -5.13
C MET A 61 -2.01 2.60 -4.91
N ILE A 62 -2.14 1.33 -5.29
CA ILE A 62 -3.30 0.49 -4.95
C ILE A 62 -2.76 -0.72 -4.20
N LEU A 63 -3.12 -0.82 -2.93
CA LEU A 63 -2.62 -1.86 -2.04
C LEU A 63 -3.74 -2.77 -1.59
N GLU A 64 -3.60 -4.08 -1.82
CA GLU A 64 -4.48 -5.06 -1.20
C GLU A 64 -4.00 -5.34 0.22
N THR A 65 -4.92 -5.28 1.19
CA THR A 65 -4.59 -5.54 2.57
C THR A 65 -4.96 -6.97 2.96
N ASN A 66 -4.18 -7.57 3.86
CA ASN A 66 -4.51 -8.87 4.42
C ASN A 66 -5.43 -8.66 5.62
N SER A 67 -6.68 -9.15 5.52
CA SER A 67 -7.69 -9.01 6.57
C SER A 67 -7.36 -9.75 7.87
N ASN A 68 -6.42 -10.71 7.82
CA ASN A 68 -5.97 -11.48 8.97
C ASN A 68 -4.72 -10.91 9.65
N SER A 69 -4.17 -9.84 9.11
CA SER A 69 -3.00 -9.18 9.70
C SER A 69 -3.39 -8.40 10.94
N LYS A 70 -2.58 -8.51 11.99
CA LYS A 70 -2.69 -7.65 13.14
C LYS A 70 -2.23 -6.23 12.75
N PRO A 71 -2.88 -5.17 13.26
CA PRO A 71 -2.37 -3.83 13.02
C PRO A 71 -0.97 -3.70 13.62
N PRO A 72 -0.05 -2.99 12.94
CA PRO A 72 1.28 -2.77 13.49
C PRO A 72 1.22 -1.93 14.77
N LYS A 73 2.25 -2.04 15.59
CA LYS A 73 2.37 -1.21 16.80
C LYS A 73 2.42 0.27 16.42
N LYS A 74 2.01 1.15 17.34
CA LYS A 74 1.97 2.59 17.08
C LYS A 74 3.30 3.14 16.54
N GLU A 75 4.42 2.71 17.11
CA GLU A 75 5.75 3.15 16.68
C GLU A 75 6.04 2.77 15.22
N ASP A 76 5.67 1.56 14.83
CA ASP A 76 5.87 1.07 13.48
C ASP A 76 4.91 1.76 12.50
N ARG A 77 3.68 2.04 12.92
CA ARG A 77 2.72 2.80 12.10
C ARG A 77 3.21 4.22 11.83
N ASP A 78 3.72 4.89 12.85
CA ASP A 78 4.23 6.26 12.72
C ASP A 78 5.46 6.28 11.81
N PHE A 79 6.34 5.29 11.92
CA PHE A 79 7.50 5.14 11.05
C PHE A 79 7.09 4.92 9.59
N ILE A 80 6.17 3.98 9.33
CA ILE A 80 5.66 3.69 7.98
C ILE A 80 4.98 4.91 7.39
N ALA A 81 4.10 5.58 8.16
CA ALA A 81 3.38 6.76 7.70
C ALA A 81 4.34 7.88 7.29
N GLN A 82 5.36 8.14 8.09
CA GLN A 82 6.36 9.16 7.81
C GLN A 82 7.15 8.84 6.54
N GLN A 83 7.51 7.59 6.35
CA GLN A 83 8.25 7.15 5.17
C GLN A 83 7.39 7.22 3.89
N LEU A 84 6.12 6.88 3.99
CA LEU A 84 5.21 6.89 2.85
C LEU A 84 4.87 8.30 2.35
N GLU A 85 4.96 9.32 3.21
CA GLU A 85 4.72 10.71 2.80
C GLU A 85 5.60 11.16 1.64
N ASP A 86 6.84 10.69 1.60
CA ASP A 86 7.82 11.09 0.60
C ASP A 86 7.57 10.47 -0.78
N VAL A 87 6.83 9.37 -0.85
CA VAL A 87 6.68 8.58 -2.08
C VAL A 87 5.24 8.43 -2.55
N THR A 88 4.26 8.86 -1.75
CA THR A 88 2.84 8.62 -2.03
C THR A 88 2.13 9.89 -2.46
N LYS A 89 1.57 9.87 -3.67
CA LYS A 89 0.68 10.91 -4.18
C LYS A 89 -0.75 10.68 -3.71
N ALA A 90 -1.23 9.44 -3.82
CA ALA A 90 -2.53 8.99 -3.33
C ALA A 90 -2.48 7.47 -3.13
N MET A 91 -3.25 6.98 -2.18
CA MET A 91 -3.26 5.56 -1.84
C MET A 91 -4.69 5.02 -1.75
N ALA A 92 -5.00 4.03 -2.56
CA ALA A 92 -6.23 3.25 -2.44
C ALA A 92 -5.90 1.91 -1.79
N LEU A 93 -6.66 1.56 -0.75
CA LEU A 93 -6.48 0.30 -0.05
C LEU A 93 -7.70 -0.59 -0.28
N ILE A 94 -7.46 -1.84 -0.60
CA ILE A 94 -8.54 -2.80 -0.86
C ILE A 94 -8.63 -3.77 0.30
N SER A 95 -9.80 -3.87 0.92
CA SER A 95 -10.08 -4.85 1.96
C SER A 95 -11.46 -5.44 1.74
N THR A 96 -11.55 -6.76 1.79
CA THR A 96 -12.83 -7.47 1.70
C THR A 96 -13.58 -7.52 3.03
N SER A 97 -12.93 -7.17 4.14
CA SER A 97 -13.54 -7.19 5.47
C SER A 97 -14.22 -5.85 5.78
N PRO A 98 -15.56 -5.82 5.94
CA PRO A 98 -16.27 -4.59 6.35
C PRO A 98 -15.78 -4.02 7.68
N LEU A 99 -15.47 -4.91 8.63
CA LEU A 99 -14.96 -4.50 9.94
C LEU A 99 -13.59 -3.84 9.83
N SER A 100 -12.69 -4.42 9.04
CA SER A 100 -11.37 -3.84 8.82
C SER A 100 -11.44 -2.46 8.16
N ARG A 101 -12.34 -2.28 7.18
CA ARG A 101 -12.58 -0.99 6.54
C ARG A 101 -13.10 0.05 7.54
N MET A 102 -14.03 -0.34 8.40
CA MET A 102 -14.58 0.56 9.41
C MET A 102 -13.51 1.02 10.40
N ILE A 103 -12.72 0.10 10.92
CA ILE A 103 -11.63 0.40 11.87
C ILE A 103 -10.58 1.32 11.21
N ALA A 104 -10.21 1.03 9.98
CA ALA A 104 -9.23 1.83 9.25
C ALA A 104 -9.74 3.24 8.97
N ASN A 105 -11.01 3.40 8.60
CA ASN A 105 -11.61 4.70 8.37
C ASN A 105 -11.69 5.53 9.66
N LEU A 106 -12.00 4.89 10.79
CA LEU A 106 -11.95 5.54 12.09
C LEU A 106 -10.53 6.02 12.40
N PHE A 107 -9.53 5.19 12.13
CA PHE A 107 -8.14 5.54 12.35
C PHE A 107 -7.71 6.74 11.49
N PHE A 108 -8.07 6.75 10.22
CA PHE A 108 -7.81 7.88 9.31
C PHE A 108 -8.53 9.16 9.75
N GLY A 109 -9.72 9.02 10.36
CA GLY A 109 -10.44 10.17 10.91
C GLY A 109 -9.74 10.81 12.10
N LEU A 110 -9.05 10.00 12.91
CA LEU A 110 -8.30 10.47 14.08
C LEU A 110 -6.91 11.02 13.72
N LYS A 111 -6.26 10.42 12.74
CA LYS A 111 -4.92 10.78 12.29
C LYS A 111 -4.83 10.67 10.77
N PRO A 112 -5.38 11.64 10.02
CA PRO A 112 -5.36 11.55 8.56
C PRO A 112 -3.94 11.64 8.02
N PRO A 113 -3.58 10.85 7.00
CA PRO A 113 -2.30 11.00 6.31
C PRO A 113 -2.23 12.32 5.55
N THR A 114 -1.03 12.75 5.20
CA THR A 114 -0.81 14.00 4.44
C THR A 114 -1.19 13.85 2.95
N TYR A 115 -1.40 12.63 2.49
CA TYR A 115 -1.85 12.31 1.13
C TYR A 115 -3.26 11.72 1.17
N PRO A 116 -4.04 11.81 0.07
CA PRO A 116 -5.35 11.17 0.01
C PRO A 116 -5.24 9.65 0.14
N ALA A 117 -6.00 9.07 1.08
CA ALA A 117 -6.05 7.63 1.29
C ALA A 117 -7.48 7.20 1.56
N LYS A 118 -7.90 6.11 0.93
CA LYS A 118 -9.26 5.60 1.07
C LYS A 118 -9.31 4.09 0.92
N PHE A 119 -10.21 3.44 1.67
CA PHE A 119 -10.47 2.01 1.57
C PHE A 119 -11.61 1.70 0.62
N PHE A 120 -11.44 0.63 -0.14
CA PHE A 120 -12.41 0.13 -1.12
C PHE A 120 -12.63 -1.37 -0.93
N SER A 121 -13.75 -1.85 -1.44
CA SER A 121 -14.07 -3.29 -1.41
C SER A 121 -13.51 -4.06 -2.60
N ASN A 122 -13.15 -3.39 -3.70
CA ASN A 122 -12.65 -4.03 -4.90
C ASN A 122 -11.70 -3.12 -5.69
N GLU A 123 -10.96 -3.74 -6.61
CA GLU A 123 -9.96 -3.05 -7.44
C GLU A 123 -10.58 -2.03 -8.38
N LYS A 124 -11.75 -2.32 -8.95
CA LYS A 124 -12.39 -1.44 -9.92
C LYS A 124 -12.70 -0.07 -9.33
N GLU A 125 -13.31 -0.05 -8.15
CA GLU A 125 -13.63 1.20 -7.46
C GLU A 125 -12.36 1.94 -7.03
N ALA A 126 -11.35 1.21 -6.55
CA ALA A 126 -10.06 1.78 -6.18
C ALA A 126 -9.40 2.46 -7.38
N LYS A 127 -9.38 1.80 -8.52
CA LYS A 127 -8.78 2.32 -9.74
C LYS A 127 -9.50 3.57 -10.26
N GLU A 128 -10.81 3.58 -10.22
CA GLU A 128 -11.60 4.76 -10.64
C GLU A 128 -11.30 5.95 -9.74
N TRP A 129 -11.23 5.76 -8.44
CA TRP A 129 -10.93 6.83 -7.49
C TRP A 129 -9.51 7.38 -7.68
N ILE A 130 -8.53 6.50 -7.88
CA ILE A 130 -7.12 6.90 -7.96
C ILE A 130 -6.83 7.71 -9.23
N LYS A 131 -7.60 7.54 -10.29
CA LYS A 131 -7.41 8.25 -11.57
C LYS A 131 -7.47 9.77 -11.44
N GLN A 132 -8.21 10.30 -10.49
CA GLN A 132 -8.30 11.74 -10.27
C GLN A 132 -6.98 12.36 -9.77
N TYR A 133 -6.05 11.52 -9.30
CA TYR A 133 -4.77 11.95 -8.77
C TYR A 133 -3.58 11.71 -9.71
N LEU A 134 -3.83 11.11 -10.86
CA LEU A 134 -2.78 10.83 -11.85
C LEU A 134 -2.20 12.09 -12.49
#